data_b5f98d1f761f3a8cb90fdb71da0fde03
#
_entry.id   b5f98d1f761f3a8cb90fdb71da0fde03
#
_cell.length_a   1.000
_cell.length_b   1.000
_cell.length_c   1.000
_cell.angle_alpha   90.00
_cell.angle_beta   90.00
_cell.angle_gamma   90.00
#
_symmetry.space_group_name_H-M   'P 1'
#
loop_
_entity.id
_entity.type
_entity.pdbx_description
1 polymer ?
#
loop_
_entity_poly.entity_id
_entity_poly.type
_entity_poly.pdbx_seq_one_letter_code
_entity_poly.pdbx_strand_id
1 'polypeptide(L)'
;KNGAEVVPVYTGSQTLVDAVSEVMRYWVANHEKVHLGVGSTVSANIFVKICGWSTAQISRELKQQMIDEFGKIPKKVKLLNCVGGGSSAYGLWSEFMDYDKRQISFEGIEAGGPKNSKKHAAPLSNNSKIGVLHGAAQMVCMDKFGQIAETESISAGLDYPGVSPLHCFLKDAGRATYVSQTDEDALNAYKLVRKLENKINPSLEPSHAFARAIAIAPKLSKDTVIIVNSCGDALKDKHIIKKRLGKY
;
A
#
# COMPACT_ATOMS: atom_id res chain seq x y z
N LYS A 1 21.17 -5.19 10.24
CA LYS A 1 21.34 -5.14 11.69
C LYS A 1 20.44 -6.21 12.27
N ASN A 2 20.41 -6.46 13.53
CA ASN A 2 19.76 -7.62 14.14
C ASN A 2 20.29 -8.99 13.63
N GLY A 3 21.57 -9.05 13.21
CA GLY A 3 22.20 -10.28 12.74
C GLY A 3 21.99 -10.62 11.25
N ALA A 4 21.18 -9.86 10.54
CA ALA A 4 20.99 -10.07 9.10
C ALA A 4 22.15 -9.47 8.28
N GLU A 5 22.57 -10.19 7.24
CA GLU A 5 23.43 -9.66 6.20
C GLU A 5 22.60 -8.81 5.23
N VAL A 6 23.07 -7.60 4.93
CA VAL A 6 22.41 -6.69 4.02
C VAL A 6 23.22 -6.60 2.73
N VAL A 7 22.60 -7.03 1.62
CA VAL A 7 23.21 -6.93 0.29
C VAL A 7 22.55 -5.79 -0.48
N PRO A 8 23.23 -4.65 -0.71
CA PRO A 8 22.67 -3.53 -1.43
C PRO A 8 22.62 -3.81 -2.94
N VAL A 9 21.55 -3.38 -3.61
CA VAL A 9 21.37 -3.47 -5.06
C VAL A 9 21.54 -2.09 -5.67
N TYR A 10 22.53 -1.93 -6.52
CA TYR A 10 22.89 -0.64 -7.17
C TYR A 10 22.53 -0.59 -8.66
N THR A 11 21.96 -1.65 -9.21
CA THR A 11 21.55 -1.75 -10.62
C THR A 11 20.12 -1.26 -10.81
N GLY A 12 19.75 -0.96 -12.05
CA GLY A 12 18.40 -0.51 -12.42
C GLY A 12 18.04 0.88 -11.89
N SER A 13 16.79 1.09 -11.57
CA SER A 13 16.26 2.33 -11.00
C SER A 13 16.55 2.51 -9.51
N GLN A 14 17.15 1.49 -8.87
CA GLN A 14 17.42 1.43 -7.43
C GLN A 14 16.15 1.55 -6.57
N THR A 15 15.03 1.09 -7.11
CA THR A 15 13.75 1.03 -6.41
C THR A 15 13.46 -0.38 -5.89
N LEU A 16 12.33 -0.58 -5.25
CA LEU A 16 11.92 -1.86 -4.67
C LEU A 16 11.86 -2.98 -5.73
N VAL A 17 11.50 -2.67 -6.98
CA VAL A 17 11.39 -3.68 -8.05
C VAL A 17 12.74 -4.33 -8.37
N ASP A 18 13.82 -3.54 -8.34
CA ASP A 18 15.18 -4.07 -8.62
C ASP A 18 15.66 -4.96 -7.47
N ALA A 19 15.40 -4.58 -6.23
CA ALA A 19 15.75 -5.38 -5.07
C ALA A 19 15.00 -6.73 -5.06
N VAL A 20 13.70 -6.73 -5.40
CA VAL A 20 12.91 -7.97 -5.50
C VAL A 20 13.38 -8.82 -6.67
N SER A 21 13.69 -8.22 -7.81
CA SER A 21 14.24 -8.95 -8.97
C SER A 21 15.55 -9.64 -8.63
N GLU A 22 16.44 -8.96 -7.88
CA GLU A 22 17.74 -9.52 -7.52
C GLU A 22 17.62 -10.66 -6.49
N VAL A 23 16.79 -10.52 -5.48
CA VAL A 23 16.59 -11.61 -4.52
C VAL A 23 15.95 -12.84 -5.18
N MET A 24 15.08 -12.65 -6.17
CA MET A 24 14.51 -13.76 -6.93
C MET A 24 15.56 -14.46 -7.82
N ARG A 25 16.45 -13.69 -8.48
CA ARG A 25 17.59 -14.28 -9.22
C ARG A 25 18.50 -15.09 -8.31
N TYR A 26 18.84 -14.52 -7.16
CA TYR A 26 19.67 -15.21 -6.18
C TYR A 26 19.01 -16.50 -5.68
N TRP A 27 17.73 -16.45 -5.36
CA TRP A 27 16.98 -17.62 -4.93
C TRP A 27 16.92 -18.70 -6.00
N VAL A 28 16.60 -18.36 -7.25
CA VAL A 28 16.58 -19.35 -8.36
C VAL A 28 17.94 -20.03 -8.53
N ALA A 29 19.03 -19.25 -8.48
CA ALA A 29 20.38 -19.77 -8.61
C ALA A 29 20.84 -20.66 -7.43
N ASN A 30 20.21 -20.52 -6.26
CA ASN A 30 20.62 -21.19 -5.02
C ASN A 30 19.46 -21.95 -4.33
N HIS A 31 18.40 -22.30 -5.06
CA HIS A 31 17.14 -22.80 -4.50
C HIS A 31 17.28 -24.06 -3.63
N GLU A 32 18.33 -24.87 -3.81
CA GLU A 32 18.63 -26.03 -2.98
C GLU A 32 19.15 -25.66 -1.58
N LYS A 33 19.67 -24.46 -1.40
CA LYS A 33 20.37 -24.02 -0.17
C LYS A 33 19.68 -22.89 0.55
N VAL A 34 18.74 -22.20 -0.12
CA VAL A 34 18.11 -20.99 0.43
C VAL A 34 16.58 -21.04 0.27
N HIS A 35 15.88 -20.44 1.20
CA HIS A 35 14.45 -20.22 1.14
C HIS A 35 14.15 -18.76 0.82
N LEU A 36 13.21 -18.50 -0.08
CA LEU A 36 12.72 -17.17 -0.38
C LEU A 36 11.66 -16.77 0.65
N GLY A 37 11.95 -15.74 1.45
CA GLY A 37 10.98 -15.09 2.34
C GLY A 37 10.46 -13.81 1.70
N VAL A 38 9.17 -13.77 1.36
CA VAL A 38 8.50 -12.59 0.77
C VAL A 38 7.35 -12.16 1.65
N GLY A 39 7.42 -10.95 2.23
CA GLY A 39 6.37 -10.34 3.05
C GLY A 39 5.39 -9.51 2.23
N SER A 40 5.06 -9.91 1.01
CA SER A 40 4.19 -9.18 0.09
C SER A 40 3.18 -10.09 -0.59
N THR A 41 2.09 -9.48 -1.06
CA THR A 41 1.04 -10.16 -1.83
C THR A 41 1.22 -9.99 -3.35
N VAL A 42 2.35 -9.47 -3.83
CA VAL A 42 2.63 -9.25 -5.27
C VAL A 42 3.22 -10.46 -6.00
N SER A 43 3.23 -11.62 -5.38
CA SER A 43 3.82 -12.83 -5.95
C SER A 43 2.78 -13.94 -6.09
N ALA A 44 3.26 -15.17 -6.25
CA ALA A 44 2.40 -16.35 -6.38
C ALA A 44 1.38 -16.49 -5.24
N ASN A 45 0.26 -17.14 -5.53
CA ASN A 45 -0.90 -17.23 -4.62
C ASN A 45 -0.56 -17.78 -3.22
N ILE A 46 0.46 -18.60 -3.08
CA ILE A 46 0.90 -19.10 -1.77
C ILE A 46 1.35 -17.95 -0.86
N PHE A 47 2.09 -16.97 -1.38
CA PHE A 47 2.52 -15.80 -0.62
C PHE A 47 1.34 -14.89 -0.27
N VAL A 48 0.37 -14.75 -1.20
CA VAL A 48 -0.89 -14.02 -0.93
C VAL A 48 -1.62 -14.63 0.27
N LYS A 49 -1.73 -15.96 0.32
CA LYS A 49 -2.39 -16.67 1.43
C LYS A 49 -1.64 -16.51 2.75
N ILE A 50 -0.33 -16.72 2.76
CA ILE A 50 0.49 -16.61 3.97
C ILE A 50 0.46 -15.17 4.52
N CYS A 51 0.74 -14.18 3.66
CA CYS A 51 0.73 -12.77 4.06
C CYS A 51 -0.68 -12.32 4.48
N GLY A 52 -1.71 -12.75 3.74
CA GLY A 52 -3.09 -12.44 4.07
C GLY A 52 -3.51 -13.00 5.42
N TRP A 53 -3.18 -14.26 5.70
CA TRP A 53 -3.47 -14.89 7.00
C TRP A 53 -2.79 -14.15 8.16
N SER A 54 -1.52 -13.80 7.98
CA SER A 54 -0.74 -13.09 9.00
C SER A 54 -1.28 -11.67 9.25
N THR A 55 -1.59 -10.92 8.18
CA THR A 55 -2.05 -9.54 8.28
C THR A 55 -3.53 -9.42 8.67
N ALA A 56 -4.34 -10.48 8.53
CA ALA A 56 -5.75 -10.51 8.92
C ALA A 56 -5.98 -10.21 10.41
N GLN A 57 -4.96 -10.32 11.24
CA GLN A 57 -5.04 -9.89 12.63
C GLN A 57 -5.48 -8.43 12.77
N ILE A 58 -5.07 -7.55 11.82
CA ILE A 58 -5.48 -6.13 11.78
C ILE A 58 -7.00 -6.00 11.72
N SER A 59 -7.65 -6.73 10.82
CA SER A 59 -9.11 -6.64 10.67
C SER A 59 -9.88 -7.31 11.79
N ARG A 60 -9.33 -8.39 12.39
CA ARG A 60 -9.94 -9.04 13.58
C ARG A 60 -9.97 -8.08 14.75
N GLU A 61 -8.85 -7.43 15.04
CA GLU A 61 -8.77 -6.42 16.11
C GLU A 61 -9.65 -5.22 15.81
N LEU A 62 -9.63 -4.72 14.57
CA LEU A 62 -10.50 -3.60 14.16
C LEU A 62 -11.99 -3.93 14.34
N LYS A 63 -12.40 -5.14 13.99
CA LYS A 63 -13.80 -5.57 14.16
C LYS A 63 -14.22 -5.51 15.62
N GLN A 64 -13.37 -6.01 16.52
CA GLN A 64 -13.62 -5.94 17.97
C GLN A 64 -13.63 -4.49 18.46
N GLN A 65 -12.64 -3.68 18.07
CA GLN A 65 -12.55 -2.27 18.44
C GLN A 65 -13.80 -1.47 17.99
N MET A 66 -14.34 -1.75 16.79
CA MET A 66 -15.60 -1.10 16.37
C MET A 66 -16.79 -1.52 17.23
N ILE A 67 -16.84 -2.78 17.66
CA ILE A 67 -17.91 -3.27 18.56
C ILE A 67 -17.77 -2.59 19.94
N ASP A 68 -16.56 -2.51 20.46
CA ASP A 68 -16.28 -1.90 21.77
C ASP A 68 -16.63 -0.42 21.78
N GLU A 69 -16.27 0.31 20.71
CA GLU A 69 -16.47 1.76 20.59
C GLU A 69 -17.94 2.13 20.28
N PHE A 70 -18.60 1.40 19.37
CA PHE A 70 -19.93 1.75 18.86
C PHE A 70 -21.05 0.81 19.31
N GLY A 71 -20.76 -0.20 20.12
CA GLY A 71 -21.70 -1.27 20.52
C GLY A 71 -22.05 -2.25 19.39
N LYS A 72 -21.65 -1.96 18.16
CA LYS A 72 -21.88 -2.78 16.95
C LYS A 72 -21.03 -2.28 15.79
N ILE A 73 -20.96 -3.04 14.70
CA ILE A 73 -20.38 -2.55 13.45
C ILE A 73 -21.26 -1.42 12.90
N PRO A 74 -20.70 -0.22 12.63
CA PRO A 74 -21.47 0.91 12.12
C PRO A 74 -22.13 0.62 10.76
N LYS A 75 -23.21 1.35 10.45
CA LYS A 75 -23.97 1.17 9.20
C LYS A 75 -23.23 1.66 7.96
N LYS A 76 -22.29 2.59 8.13
CA LYS A 76 -21.48 3.15 7.05
C LYS A 76 -20.04 3.27 7.50
N VAL A 77 -19.19 2.42 6.94
CA VAL A 77 -17.75 2.39 7.22
C VAL A 77 -16.99 2.49 5.92
N LYS A 78 -15.96 3.33 5.89
CA LYS A 78 -15.02 3.43 4.78
C LYS A 78 -13.63 3.06 5.27
N LEU A 79 -13.12 1.93 4.79
CA LEU A 79 -11.78 1.43 5.14
C LEU A 79 -10.78 1.89 4.08
N LEU A 80 -9.87 2.77 4.47
CA LEU A 80 -8.82 3.35 3.62
C LEU A 80 -7.47 2.76 3.96
N ASN A 81 -6.72 2.34 2.95
CA ASN A 81 -5.35 1.87 3.13
C ASN A 81 -4.48 2.22 1.94
N CYS A 82 -3.21 2.57 2.19
CA CYS A 82 -2.24 2.69 1.11
C CYS A 82 -1.99 1.34 0.44
N VAL A 83 -1.76 1.35 -0.86
CA VAL A 83 -1.55 0.15 -1.67
C VAL A 83 -0.29 0.32 -2.51
N GLY A 84 0.77 -0.41 -2.12
CA GLY A 84 1.89 -0.78 -2.97
C GLY A 84 1.68 -2.23 -3.40
N GLY A 85 2.32 -3.20 -2.75
CA GLY A 85 2.02 -4.62 -2.96
C GLY A 85 0.62 -5.04 -2.49
N GLY A 86 0.05 -4.34 -1.49
CA GLY A 86 -1.34 -4.50 -1.05
C GLY A 86 -1.55 -5.42 0.16
N SER A 87 -0.50 -5.95 0.79
CA SER A 87 -0.66 -6.85 1.95
C SER A 87 -1.35 -6.18 3.14
N SER A 88 -1.00 -4.94 3.45
CA SER A 88 -1.61 -4.16 4.52
C SER A 88 -3.09 -3.87 4.27
N ALA A 89 -3.45 -3.51 3.03
CA ALA A 89 -4.84 -3.28 2.65
C ALA A 89 -5.67 -4.57 2.74
N TYR A 90 -5.14 -5.69 2.28
CA TYR A 90 -5.79 -6.97 2.44
C TYR A 90 -6.00 -7.34 3.91
N GLY A 91 -4.97 -7.14 4.75
CA GLY A 91 -5.08 -7.37 6.19
C GLY A 91 -6.19 -6.56 6.85
N LEU A 92 -6.33 -5.28 6.47
CA LEU A 92 -7.40 -4.41 6.98
C LEU A 92 -8.80 -4.85 6.51
N TRP A 93 -8.92 -5.40 5.30
CA TRP A 93 -10.22 -5.69 4.68
C TRP A 93 -10.71 -7.12 4.88
N SER A 94 -9.83 -8.08 5.24
CA SER A 94 -10.10 -9.52 5.16
C SER A 94 -11.33 -9.97 5.95
N GLU A 95 -11.55 -9.52 7.18
CA GLU A 95 -12.72 -9.88 7.99
C GLU A 95 -14.02 -9.18 7.52
N PHE A 96 -13.91 -8.27 6.54
CA PHE A 96 -15.04 -7.48 6.05
C PHE A 96 -15.40 -7.79 4.59
N MET A 97 -14.77 -8.82 3.98
CA MET A 97 -14.97 -9.14 2.56
C MET A 97 -16.44 -9.47 2.24
N ASP A 98 -17.14 -10.16 3.13
CA ASP A 98 -18.52 -10.61 2.94
C ASP A 98 -19.57 -9.57 3.35
N TYR A 99 -19.15 -8.42 3.89
CA TYR A 99 -20.09 -7.35 4.23
C TYR A 99 -20.58 -6.64 2.96
N ASP A 100 -21.85 -6.20 2.98
CA ASP A 100 -22.38 -5.37 1.89
C ASP A 100 -21.50 -4.13 1.69
N LYS A 101 -21.08 -3.88 0.46
CA LYS A 101 -20.21 -2.74 0.11
C LYS A 101 -20.82 -1.37 0.42
N ARG A 102 -22.16 -1.30 0.58
CA ARG A 102 -22.88 -0.09 1.03
C ARG A 102 -22.70 0.14 2.53
N GLN A 103 -22.48 -0.93 3.31
CA GLN A 103 -22.16 -0.83 4.72
C GLN A 103 -20.67 -0.62 4.93
N ILE A 104 -19.82 -1.49 4.36
CA ILE A 104 -18.36 -1.41 4.51
C ILE A 104 -17.72 -1.33 3.14
N SER A 105 -17.25 -0.14 2.77
CA SER A 105 -16.56 0.12 1.51
C SER A 105 -15.05 0.11 1.67
N PHE A 106 -14.35 -0.38 0.64
CA PHE A 106 -12.89 -0.43 0.58
C PHE A 106 -12.38 0.55 -0.45
N GLU A 107 -11.37 1.31 -0.07
CA GLU A 107 -10.67 2.21 -0.98
C GLU A 107 -9.17 2.10 -0.78
N GLY A 108 -8.47 1.63 -1.82
CA GLY A 108 -7.02 1.55 -1.87
C GLY A 108 -6.41 2.83 -2.43
N ILE A 109 -5.36 3.32 -1.78
CA ILE A 109 -4.70 4.57 -2.16
C ILE A 109 -3.29 4.26 -2.65
N GLU A 110 -3.06 4.47 -3.93
CA GLU A 110 -1.79 4.25 -4.59
C GLU A 110 -0.95 5.54 -4.66
N ALA A 111 0.35 5.40 -4.91
CA ALA A 111 1.24 6.54 -5.07
C ALA A 111 1.13 7.15 -6.47
N GLY A 112 0.62 8.35 -6.55
CA GLY A 112 0.49 9.13 -7.79
C GLY A 112 1.79 9.79 -8.24
N GLY A 113 2.87 9.68 -7.45
CA GLY A 113 4.16 10.32 -7.73
C GLY A 113 4.16 11.83 -7.56
N PRO A 114 5.21 12.51 -8.00
CA PRO A 114 5.29 13.96 -7.98
C PRO A 114 4.21 14.60 -8.88
N LYS A 115 3.55 15.66 -8.41
CA LYS A 115 2.40 16.31 -9.07
C LYS A 115 2.63 16.65 -10.56
N ASN A 116 3.85 16.98 -10.92
CA ASN A 116 4.20 17.40 -12.30
C ASN A 116 4.95 16.30 -13.07
N SER A 117 5.02 15.09 -12.55
CA SER A 117 5.64 13.92 -13.20
C SER A 117 4.58 13.06 -13.87
N LYS A 118 4.98 12.37 -14.94
CA LYS A 118 4.18 11.28 -15.52
C LYS A 118 4.50 9.92 -14.87
N LYS A 119 5.56 9.86 -14.05
CA LYS A 119 5.95 8.66 -13.32
C LYS A 119 5.08 8.53 -12.07
N HIS A 120 4.52 7.36 -11.88
CA HIS A 120 3.67 7.02 -10.75
C HIS A 120 3.79 5.53 -10.42
N ALA A 121 3.40 5.13 -9.24
CA ALA A 121 3.30 3.73 -8.82
C ALA A 121 1.83 3.37 -8.51
N ALA A 122 0.96 3.59 -9.48
CA ALA A 122 -0.49 3.51 -9.33
C ALA A 122 -1.13 2.70 -10.46
N PRO A 123 -0.84 1.37 -10.56
CA PRO A 123 -1.31 0.54 -11.66
C PRO A 123 -2.82 0.37 -11.70
N LEU A 124 -3.52 0.32 -10.55
CA LEU A 124 -4.96 0.12 -10.51
C LEU A 124 -5.74 1.39 -10.82
N SER A 125 -5.40 2.50 -10.19
CA SER A 125 -6.12 3.76 -10.37
C SER A 125 -5.91 4.39 -11.76
N ASN A 126 -4.78 4.09 -12.41
CA ASN A 126 -4.49 4.55 -13.78
C ASN A 126 -4.83 3.52 -14.87
N ASN A 127 -5.55 2.44 -14.52
CA ASN A 127 -5.97 1.39 -15.47
C ASN A 127 -4.80 0.87 -16.32
N SER A 128 -3.69 0.55 -15.66
CA SER A 128 -2.51 -0.02 -16.30
C SER A 128 -2.80 -1.39 -16.94
N LYS A 129 -1.89 -1.89 -17.73
CA LYS A 129 -2.08 -3.15 -18.47
C LYS A 129 -1.78 -4.36 -17.59
N ILE A 130 -2.33 -5.51 -17.98
CA ILE A 130 -1.95 -6.79 -17.38
C ILE A 130 -0.58 -7.20 -17.91
N GLY A 131 0.30 -7.59 -17.00
CA GLY A 131 1.63 -8.12 -17.30
C GLY A 131 2.07 -9.14 -16.27
N VAL A 132 3.22 -9.74 -16.49
CA VAL A 132 3.83 -10.69 -15.55
C VAL A 132 5.01 -10.02 -14.87
N LEU A 133 4.97 -9.96 -13.55
CA LEU A 133 6.05 -9.41 -12.72
C LEU A 133 6.19 -10.27 -11.47
N HIS A 134 7.43 -10.64 -11.14
CA HIS A 134 7.78 -11.43 -9.96
C HIS A 134 6.91 -12.69 -9.76
N GLY A 135 6.66 -13.42 -10.86
CA GLY A 135 5.98 -14.72 -10.84
C GLY A 135 4.44 -14.66 -10.79
N ALA A 136 3.83 -13.49 -10.99
CA ALA A 136 2.38 -13.36 -11.02
C ALA A 136 1.88 -12.48 -12.17
N ALA A 137 0.75 -12.86 -12.77
CA ALA A 137 -0.01 -11.99 -13.66
C ALA A 137 -0.75 -10.95 -12.81
N GLN A 138 -0.57 -9.67 -13.11
CA GLN A 138 -1.08 -8.57 -12.34
C GLN A 138 -1.18 -7.30 -13.20
N MET A 139 -1.86 -6.27 -12.72
CA MET A 139 -1.78 -4.96 -13.36
C MET A 139 -0.41 -4.33 -13.09
N VAL A 140 0.25 -3.84 -14.13
CA VAL A 140 1.62 -3.32 -14.07
C VAL A 140 1.72 -2.00 -14.83
N CYS A 141 2.39 -1.01 -14.23
CA CYS A 141 2.77 0.20 -14.94
C CYS A 141 3.71 -0.17 -16.10
N MET A 142 3.31 0.16 -17.31
CA MET A 142 4.06 -0.15 -18.53
C MET A 142 4.34 1.12 -19.33
N ASP A 143 5.48 1.12 -19.99
CA ASP A 143 5.82 2.14 -20.98
C ASP A 143 5.10 1.90 -22.33
N LYS A 144 5.37 2.77 -23.30
CA LYS A 144 4.78 2.66 -24.65
C LYS A 144 5.22 1.41 -25.43
N PHE A 145 6.29 0.75 -25.02
CA PHE A 145 6.82 -0.47 -25.64
C PHE A 145 6.34 -1.74 -24.93
N GLY A 146 5.53 -1.60 -23.86
CA GLY A 146 5.04 -2.74 -23.08
C GLY A 146 6.06 -3.27 -22.06
N GLN A 147 7.15 -2.53 -21.81
CA GLN A 147 8.09 -2.85 -20.74
C GLN A 147 7.61 -2.30 -19.40
N ILE A 148 8.09 -2.88 -18.32
CA ILE A 148 7.85 -2.38 -16.97
C ILE A 148 8.35 -0.93 -16.90
N ALA A 149 7.44 0.00 -16.60
CA ALA A 149 7.79 1.42 -16.51
C ALA A 149 8.56 1.70 -15.22
N GLU A 150 9.46 2.66 -15.30
CA GLU A 150 10.03 3.26 -14.10
C GLU A 150 8.93 3.99 -13.32
N THR A 151 8.89 3.74 -12.01
CA THR A 151 7.99 4.41 -11.09
C THR A 151 8.70 5.49 -10.30
N GLU A 152 7.93 6.35 -9.65
CA GLU A 152 8.45 7.38 -8.76
C GLU A 152 7.45 7.64 -7.65
N SER A 153 7.93 7.57 -6.40
CA SER A 153 7.18 7.95 -5.21
C SER A 153 8.12 8.39 -4.11
N ILE A 154 7.70 9.39 -3.34
CA ILE A 154 8.38 9.78 -2.10
C ILE A 154 8.35 8.65 -1.05
N SER A 155 7.40 7.75 -1.16
CA SER A 155 7.24 6.59 -0.30
C SER A 155 7.89 5.37 -0.92
N ALA A 156 9.04 4.94 -0.40
CA ALA A 156 9.78 3.79 -0.92
C ALA A 156 8.95 2.49 -0.91
N GLY A 157 8.07 2.31 0.08
CA GLY A 157 7.22 1.12 0.19
C GLY A 157 6.04 1.10 -0.79
N LEU A 158 5.71 2.24 -1.41
CA LEU A 158 4.72 2.32 -2.48
C LEU A 158 5.35 2.43 -3.88
N ASP A 159 6.67 2.63 -3.96
CA ASP A 159 7.37 2.80 -5.24
C ASP A 159 7.63 1.45 -5.91
N TYR A 160 6.56 0.89 -6.48
CA TYR A 160 6.56 -0.42 -7.12
C TYR A 160 5.58 -0.44 -8.30
N PRO A 161 5.98 -0.94 -9.48
CA PRO A 161 5.18 -0.83 -10.70
C PRO A 161 4.01 -1.81 -10.79
N GLY A 162 3.90 -2.78 -9.90
CA GLY A 162 2.86 -3.80 -9.90
C GLY A 162 2.00 -3.76 -8.65
N VAL A 163 1.02 -4.65 -8.59
CA VAL A 163 0.12 -4.80 -7.44
C VAL A 163 -0.34 -6.25 -7.32
N SER A 164 -0.66 -6.71 -6.12
CA SER A 164 -1.18 -8.05 -5.90
C SER A 164 -2.30 -8.44 -6.88
N PRO A 165 -2.26 -9.66 -7.45
CA PRO A 165 -3.37 -10.21 -8.23
C PRO A 165 -4.71 -10.18 -7.49
N LEU A 166 -4.69 -10.29 -6.16
CA LEU A 166 -5.87 -10.17 -5.33
C LEU A 166 -6.52 -8.78 -5.46
N HIS A 167 -5.73 -7.70 -5.46
CA HIS A 167 -6.25 -6.35 -5.62
C HIS A 167 -6.79 -6.11 -7.04
N CYS A 168 -6.19 -6.72 -8.06
CA CYS A 168 -6.76 -6.74 -9.41
C CYS A 168 -8.15 -7.38 -9.40
N PHE A 169 -8.29 -8.55 -8.79
CA PHE A 169 -9.57 -9.24 -8.63
C PHE A 169 -10.60 -8.40 -7.86
N LEU A 170 -10.22 -7.80 -6.74
CA LEU A 170 -11.12 -6.95 -5.94
C LEU A 170 -11.62 -5.72 -6.69
N LYS A 171 -10.79 -5.15 -7.57
CA LYS A 171 -11.18 -4.08 -8.48
C LYS A 171 -12.19 -4.57 -9.51
N ASP A 172 -11.88 -5.65 -10.21
CA ASP A 172 -12.73 -6.21 -11.27
C ASP A 172 -14.08 -6.69 -10.74
N ALA A 173 -14.10 -7.28 -9.55
CA ALA A 173 -15.32 -7.66 -8.84
C ALA A 173 -16.12 -6.45 -8.29
N GLY A 174 -15.61 -5.24 -8.42
CA GLY A 174 -16.24 -4.04 -7.85
C GLY A 174 -16.37 -4.07 -6.33
N ARG A 175 -15.51 -4.85 -5.64
CA ARG A 175 -15.49 -4.93 -4.17
C ARG A 175 -14.66 -3.82 -3.54
N ALA A 176 -13.61 -3.38 -4.21
CA ALA A 176 -12.76 -2.28 -3.81
C ALA A 176 -12.60 -1.24 -4.92
N THR A 177 -12.42 0.01 -4.54
CA THR A 177 -12.07 1.11 -5.44
C THR A 177 -10.62 1.53 -5.20
N TYR A 178 -9.99 2.10 -6.22
CA TYR A 178 -8.59 2.54 -6.12
C TYR A 178 -8.45 3.94 -6.67
N VAL A 179 -7.69 4.76 -5.95
CA VAL A 179 -7.35 6.13 -6.31
C VAL A 179 -5.88 6.38 -6.01
N SER A 180 -5.30 7.40 -6.62
CA SER A 180 -3.95 7.82 -6.29
C SER A 180 -3.94 9.16 -5.55
N GLN A 181 -2.88 9.38 -4.77
CA GLN A 181 -2.55 10.67 -4.16
C GLN A 181 -1.12 11.02 -4.52
N THR A 182 -0.85 12.31 -4.70
CA THR A 182 0.50 12.78 -5.05
C THR A 182 1.42 12.79 -3.83
N ASP A 183 2.73 12.88 -4.10
CA ASP A 183 3.75 13.05 -3.06
C ASP A 183 3.49 14.30 -2.20
N GLU A 184 3.04 15.38 -2.83
CA GLU A 184 2.70 16.63 -2.14
C GLU A 184 1.48 16.48 -1.22
N ASP A 185 0.46 15.74 -1.67
CA ASP A 185 -0.72 15.45 -0.85
C ASP A 185 -0.33 14.63 0.37
N ALA A 186 0.50 13.60 0.18
CA ALA A 186 1.01 12.77 1.27
C ALA A 186 1.84 13.58 2.29
N LEU A 187 2.74 14.45 1.82
CA LEU A 187 3.53 15.32 2.70
C LEU A 187 2.67 16.32 3.47
N ASN A 188 1.64 16.88 2.84
CA ASN A 188 0.71 17.81 3.50
C ASN A 188 -0.13 17.08 4.56
N ALA A 189 -0.59 15.86 4.25
CA ALA A 189 -1.29 15.03 5.21
C ALA A 189 -0.40 14.63 6.39
N TYR A 190 0.86 14.24 6.14
CA TYR A 190 1.85 13.97 7.18
C TYR A 190 1.97 15.16 8.15
N LYS A 191 2.18 16.38 7.61
CA LYS A 191 2.29 17.60 8.42
C LYS A 191 1.04 17.85 9.28
N LEU A 192 -0.13 17.67 8.69
CA LEU A 192 -1.40 17.92 9.38
C LEU A 192 -1.63 16.90 10.50
N VAL A 193 -1.44 15.62 10.23
CA VAL A 193 -1.57 14.56 11.24
C VAL A 193 -0.60 14.78 12.39
N ARG A 194 0.68 15.07 12.11
CA ARG A 194 1.68 15.37 13.13
C ARG A 194 1.34 16.61 13.97
N LYS A 195 0.66 17.59 13.38
CA LYS A 195 0.24 18.81 14.08
C LYS A 195 -0.95 18.55 15.01
N LEU A 196 -1.90 17.72 14.58
CA LEU A 196 -3.15 17.47 15.29
C LEU A 196 -3.04 16.29 16.28
N GLU A 197 -2.27 15.28 15.92
CA GLU A 197 -2.15 14.01 16.65
C GLU A 197 -0.67 13.75 17.00
N ASN A 198 -0.21 14.32 18.10
CA ASN A 198 1.21 14.24 18.50
C ASN A 198 1.69 12.82 18.83
N LYS A 199 0.79 11.88 19.08
CA LYS A 199 1.09 10.46 19.34
C LYS A 199 1.19 9.63 18.06
N ILE A 200 0.71 10.14 16.93
CA ILE A 200 0.74 9.44 15.64
C ILE A 200 1.86 10.02 14.80
N ASN A 201 2.78 9.16 14.37
CA ASN A 201 3.90 9.50 13.51
C ASN A 201 3.85 8.64 12.22
N PRO A 202 2.89 8.91 11.30
CA PRO A 202 2.65 8.05 10.16
C PRO A 202 3.83 8.09 9.19
N SER A 203 4.24 6.94 8.67
CA SER A 203 5.19 6.90 7.55
C SER A 203 4.58 7.50 6.28
N LEU A 204 5.39 7.68 5.25
CA LEU A 204 4.92 8.28 3.99
C LEU A 204 3.90 7.40 3.26
N GLU A 205 3.92 6.08 3.48
CA GLU A 205 2.92 5.15 2.94
C GLU A 205 1.50 5.51 3.44
N PRO A 206 1.17 5.39 4.74
CA PRO A 206 -0.16 5.72 5.22
C PRO A 206 -0.49 7.21 5.08
N SER A 207 0.49 8.09 4.92
CA SER A 207 0.25 9.50 4.64
C SER A 207 -0.54 9.72 3.34
N HIS A 208 -0.38 8.86 2.33
CA HIS A 208 -1.25 8.86 1.13
C HIS A 208 -2.71 8.55 1.49
N ALA A 209 -2.95 7.57 2.37
CA ALA A 209 -4.29 7.23 2.83
C ALA A 209 -4.90 8.34 3.71
N PHE A 210 -4.12 8.99 4.57
CA PHE A 210 -4.55 10.17 5.31
C PHE A 210 -4.90 11.33 4.38
N ALA A 211 -4.11 11.59 3.32
CA ALA A 211 -4.42 12.61 2.33
C ALA A 211 -5.80 12.39 1.71
N ARG A 212 -6.09 11.14 1.34
CA ARG A 212 -7.41 10.78 0.81
C ARG A 212 -8.52 10.97 1.83
N ALA A 213 -8.33 10.53 3.08
CA ALA A 213 -9.31 10.71 4.15
C ALA A 213 -9.66 12.20 4.35
N ILE A 214 -8.65 13.06 4.42
CA ILE A 214 -8.82 14.51 4.54
C ILE A 214 -9.64 15.07 3.37
N ALA A 215 -9.34 14.64 2.14
CA ALA A 215 -10.01 15.14 0.93
C ALA A 215 -11.49 14.72 0.83
N ILE A 216 -11.86 13.56 1.37
CA ILE A 216 -13.23 13.03 1.24
C ILE A 216 -14.10 13.29 2.46
N ALA A 217 -13.54 13.41 3.66
CA ALA A 217 -14.30 13.57 4.90
C ALA A 217 -15.36 14.69 4.83
N PRO A 218 -15.07 15.89 4.28
CA PRO A 218 -16.07 16.94 4.19
C PRO A 218 -17.26 16.63 3.26
N LYS A 219 -17.12 15.63 2.39
CA LYS A 219 -18.12 15.24 1.37
C LYS A 219 -18.99 14.07 1.82
N LEU A 220 -18.63 13.43 2.93
CA LEU A 220 -19.34 12.27 3.46
C LEU A 220 -20.40 12.68 4.48
N SER A 221 -21.41 11.84 4.63
CA SER A 221 -22.42 12.02 5.69
C SER A 221 -21.77 11.86 7.07
N LYS A 222 -22.26 12.62 8.05
CA LYS A 222 -21.71 12.65 9.43
C LYS A 222 -21.80 11.29 10.17
N ASP A 223 -22.63 10.38 9.69
CA ASP A 223 -22.77 9.02 10.19
C ASP A 223 -21.79 8.02 9.57
N THR A 224 -20.89 8.49 8.69
CA THR A 224 -19.86 7.65 8.07
C THR A 224 -18.61 7.60 8.94
N VAL A 225 -18.22 6.41 9.33
CA VAL A 225 -16.95 6.16 10.02
C VAL A 225 -15.86 5.95 8.97
N ILE A 226 -14.81 6.77 9.01
CA ILE A 226 -13.62 6.62 8.18
C ILE A 226 -12.53 5.99 9.03
N ILE A 227 -11.96 4.90 8.56
CA ILE A 227 -10.84 4.22 9.21
C ILE A 227 -9.65 4.22 8.26
N VAL A 228 -8.53 4.73 8.74
CA VAL A 228 -7.24 4.73 8.04
C VAL A 228 -6.27 3.85 8.80
N ASN A 229 -5.71 2.85 8.14
CA ASN A 229 -4.66 2.04 8.73
C ASN A 229 -3.31 2.78 8.69
N SER A 230 -2.82 3.19 9.86
CA SER A 230 -1.49 3.78 10.01
C SER A 230 -0.42 2.68 10.09
N CYS A 231 -0.17 2.02 8.98
CA CYS A 231 0.61 0.78 8.87
C CYS A 231 2.14 0.94 8.98
N GLY A 232 2.65 2.14 9.26
CA GLY A 232 4.09 2.38 9.41
C GLY A 232 4.40 3.65 10.18
N ASP A 233 5.59 3.67 10.81
CA ASP A 233 6.14 4.82 11.53
C ASP A 233 7.15 5.59 10.67
N ALA A 234 7.12 6.93 10.75
CA ALA A 234 7.96 7.82 9.96
C ALA A 234 9.44 7.82 10.34
N LEU A 235 9.85 7.11 11.39
CA LEU A 235 11.28 6.99 11.76
C LEU A 235 12.12 6.45 10.60
N LYS A 236 11.57 5.53 9.80
CA LYS A 236 12.25 5.01 8.61
C LYS A 236 12.43 6.06 7.50
N ASP A 237 11.53 7.04 7.44
CA ASP A 237 11.47 8.08 6.41
C ASP A 237 12.16 9.39 6.83
N LYS A 238 12.78 9.42 8.01
CA LYS A 238 13.37 10.60 8.64
C LYS A 238 14.25 11.42 7.69
N HIS A 239 15.10 10.76 6.90
CA HIS A 239 16.00 11.44 5.98
C HIS A 239 15.27 12.09 4.81
N ILE A 240 14.20 11.44 4.29
CA ILE A 240 13.37 11.95 3.20
C ILE A 240 12.56 13.15 3.71
N ILE A 241 11.92 12.99 4.87
CA ILE A 241 11.12 14.04 5.49
C ILE A 241 11.99 15.27 5.79
N LYS A 242 13.18 15.07 6.35
CA LYS A 242 14.13 16.16 6.60
C LYS A 242 14.54 16.88 5.32
N LYS A 243 14.83 16.12 4.25
CA LYS A 243 15.20 16.68 2.94
C LYS A 243 14.05 17.51 2.33
N ARG A 244 12.81 17.05 2.46
CA ARG A 244 11.64 17.70 1.83
C ARG A 244 11.04 18.82 2.66
N LEU A 245 11.10 18.73 3.98
CA LEU A 245 10.44 19.68 4.89
C LEU A 245 11.42 20.52 5.71
N GLY A 246 12.73 20.30 5.60
CA GLY A 246 13.77 20.98 6.38
C GLY A 246 13.82 20.59 7.86
N LYS A 247 12.88 19.78 8.34
CA LYS A 247 12.76 19.32 9.75
C LYS A 247 12.10 17.94 9.81
N TYR A 248 12.31 17.28 10.93
CA TYR A 248 11.68 16.01 11.28
C TYR A 248 11.06 16.11 12.65
#